data_d93542798c6feedf0ffafb1183bc70d6
#
_entry.id   d93542798c6feedf0ffafb1183bc70d6
#
_cell.length_a   1.000
_cell.length_b   1.000
_cell.length_c   1.000
_cell.angle_alpha   90.00
_cell.angle_beta   90.00
_cell.angle_gamma   90.00
#
_symmetry.space_group_name_H-M   'P 1'
#
loop_
_entity.id
_entity.type
_entity.pdbx_description
1 polymer ?
#
loop_
_entity_poly.entity_id
_entity_poly.type
_entity_poly.pdbx_seq_one_letter_code
_entity_poly.pdbx_strand_id
1 'polypeptide(L)'
;IKEKAPFDSRSTINVAIQIASALSQAHKAHIVHRDIKPQNILVGTDGVVKVTDFGIARAATASTMTTTANAAGSVHYFSPEQARGGYVDEKSDIYSLGITMFEMITGVLPFQGNNSVSIALMHINDELPDIRQYNPNCTRSLEGIIRKATMKKADERYASIDLLLADLIRARAELNGSAK
;
A
#
# COMPACT_ATOMS: atom_id res chain seq x y z
N ILE A 1 -6.17 4.86 -10.46
CA ILE A 1 -5.41 3.59 -10.38
C ILE A 1 -6.28 2.45 -10.89
N LYS A 2 -7.47 2.21 -10.34
CA LYS A 2 -8.35 1.08 -10.73
C LYS A 2 -8.69 1.02 -12.21
N GLU A 3 -8.87 2.15 -12.87
CA GLU A 3 -9.22 2.21 -14.31
C GLU A 3 -8.03 1.93 -15.24
N LYS A 4 -6.81 2.00 -14.74
CA LYS A 4 -5.57 1.87 -15.53
C LYS A 4 -4.71 0.67 -15.15
N ALA A 5 -5.03 -0.02 -14.07
CA ALA A 5 -4.29 -1.23 -13.67
C ALA A 5 -4.61 -2.41 -14.60
N PRO A 6 -3.69 -3.35 -14.83
CA PRO A 6 -2.35 -3.39 -14.24
C PRO A 6 -1.39 -2.38 -14.87
N PHE A 7 -0.50 -1.82 -14.04
CA PHE A 7 0.60 -0.96 -14.48
C PHE A 7 1.84 -1.82 -14.76
N ASP A 8 2.78 -1.27 -15.54
CA ASP A 8 4.12 -1.82 -15.59
C ASP A 8 4.93 -1.46 -14.33
N SER A 9 6.10 -2.08 -14.17
CA SER A 9 6.96 -1.84 -13.01
C SER A 9 7.40 -0.38 -12.90
N ARG A 10 7.72 0.26 -14.02
CA ARG A 10 8.14 1.67 -14.05
C ARG A 10 7.05 2.61 -13.56
N SER A 11 5.84 2.45 -14.09
CA SER A 11 4.68 3.27 -13.70
C SER A 11 4.31 3.05 -12.24
N THR A 12 4.32 1.80 -11.77
CA THR A 12 4.07 1.46 -10.37
C THR A 12 5.08 2.12 -9.46
N ILE A 13 6.38 2.02 -9.77
CA ILE A 13 7.45 2.64 -8.99
C ILE A 13 7.32 4.17 -8.96
N ASN A 14 7.04 4.80 -10.09
CA ASN A 14 6.91 6.26 -10.17
C ASN A 14 5.74 6.78 -9.33
N VAL A 15 4.59 6.11 -9.37
CA VAL A 15 3.44 6.46 -8.52
C VAL A 15 3.77 6.22 -7.05
N ALA A 16 4.35 5.06 -6.72
CA ALA A 16 4.72 4.72 -5.35
C ALA A 16 5.74 5.68 -4.73
N ILE A 17 6.72 6.16 -5.50
CA ILE A 17 7.68 7.18 -5.04
C ILE A 17 6.95 8.44 -4.60
N GLN A 18 5.98 8.91 -5.36
CA GLN A 18 5.24 10.12 -5.02
C GLN A 18 4.37 9.92 -3.77
N ILE A 19 3.72 8.76 -3.65
CA ILE A 19 2.94 8.42 -2.44
C ILE A 19 3.86 8.35 -1.21
N ALA A 20 4.98 7.64 -1.32
CA ALA A 20 5.96 7.51 -0.23
C ALA A 20 6.55 8.86 0.17
N SER A 21 6.79 9.76 -0.79
CA SER A 21 7.26 11.12 -0.51
C SER A 21 6.25 11.93 0.27
N ALA A 22 4.96 11.84 -0.07
CA ALA A 22 3.88 12.48 0.67
C ALA A 22 3.75 11.92 2.09
N LEU A 23 3.82 10.59 2.24
CA LEU A 23 3.81 9.93 3.54
C LEU A 23 5.03 10.31 4.40
N SER A 24 6.20 10.46 3.79
CA SER A 24 7.41 10.91 4.50
C SER A 24 7.18 12.28 5.17
N GLN A 25 6.57 13.22 4.46
CA GLN A 25 6.25 14.52 5.03
C GLN A 25 5.23 14.42 6.18
N ALA A 26 4.19 13.62 6.00
CA ALA A 26 3.18 13.41 7.04
C ALA A 26 3.78 12.75 8.29
N HIS A 27 4.58 11.70 8.12
CA HIS A 27 5.22 10.98 9.22
C HIS A 27 6.21 11.87 10.00
N LYS A 28 6.95 12.74 9.31
CA LYS A 28 7.80 13.76 9.99
C LYS A 28 7.01 14.74 10.85
N ALA A 29 5.76 14.99 10.50
CA ALA A 29 4.83 15.78 11.29
C ALA A 29 4.02 14.94 12.30
N HIS A 30 4.41 13.68 12.53
CA HIS A 30 3.73 12.72 13.40
C HIS A 30 2.27 12.44 13.00
N ILE A 31 1.98 12.51 11.70
CA ILE A 31 0.67 12.21 11.14
C ILE A 31 0.73 10.85 10.43
N VAL A 32 -0.07 9.91 10.88
CA VAL A 32 -0.27 8.61 10.22
C VAL A 32 -1.54 8.71 9.38
N HIS A 33 -1.46 8.30 8.11
CA HIS A 33 -2.60 8.41 7.18
C HIS A 33 -3.75 7.48 7.58
N ARG A 34 -3.45 6.20 7.81
CA ARG A 34 -4.38 5.14 8.25
C ARG A 34 -5.35 4.61 7.19
N ASP A 35 -5.43 5.22 6.01
CA ASP A 35 -6.37 4.83 4.96
C ASP A 35 -5.77 4.97 3.55
N ILE A 36 -4.53 4.50 3.37
CA ILE A 36 -3.87 4.44 2.06
C ILE A 36 -4.57 3.38 1.21
N LYS A 37 -5.11 3.81 0.09
CA LYS A 37 -5.81 2.99 -0.91
C LYS A 37 -5.94 3.78 -2.22
N PRO A 38 -6.19 3.12 -3.36
CA PRO A 38 -6.30 3.80 -4.66
C PRO A 38 -7.33 4.94 -4.70
N GLN A 39 -8.43 4.83 -3.96
CA GLN A 39 -9.47 5.86 -3.90
C GLN A 39 -8.97 7.18 -3.30
N ASN A 40 -7.94 7.11 -2.45
CA ASN A 40 -7.33 8.28 -1.81
C ASN A 40 -6.07 8.76 -2.55
N ILE A 41 -5.80 8.22 -3.73
CA ILE A 41 -4.67 8.57 -4.58
C ILE A 41 -5.20 9.17 -5.87
N LEU A 42 -4.99 10.47 -6.05
CA LEU A 42 -5.34 11.19 -7.26
C LEU A 42 -4.12 11.31 -8.15
N VAL A 43 -4.25 10.87 -9.39
CA VAL A 43 -3.21 11.01 -10.42
C VAL A 43 -3.71 12.01 -11.47
N GLY A 44 -3.03 13.14 -11.56
CA GLY A 44 -3.32 14.17 -12.56
C GLY A 44 -2.92 13.74 -13.98
N THR A 45 -3.43 14.44 -14.97
CA THR A 45 -3.06 14.23 -16.38
C THR A 45 -1.60 14.57 -16.65
N ASP A 46 -0.99 15.40 -15.80
CA ASP A 46 0.43 15.77 -15.79
C ASP A 46 1.32 14.72 -15.07
N GLY A 47 0.73 13.65 -14.55
CA GLY A 47 1.43 12.60 -13.80
C GLY A 47 1.72 12.95 -12.34
N VAL A 48 1.26 14.09 -11.84
CA VAL A 48 1.39 14.47 -10.43
C VAL A 48 0.42 13.67 -9.57
N VAL A 49 0.95 13.05 -8.52
CA VAL A 49 0.18 12.23 -7.57
C VAL A 49 -0.09 13.02 -6.30
N LYS A 50 -1.32 13.01 -5.85
CA LYS A 50 -1.75 13.61 -4.58
C LYS A 50 -2.41 12.56 -3.70
N VAL A 51 -2.01 12.54 -2.44
CA VAL A 51 -2.64 11.72 -1.40
C VAL A 51 -3.68 12.56 -0.68
N THR A 52 -4.89 12.03 -0.58
CA THR A 52 -6.04 12.71 0.02
C THR A 52 -6.59 11.95 1.21
N ASP A 53 -7.53 12.56 1.93
CA ASP A 53 -8.31 11.91 2.99
C ASP A 53 -7.47 11.26 4.08
N PHE A 54 -6.49 12.03 4.61
CA PHE A 54 -5.79 11.63 5.82
C PHE A 54 -6.78 11.27 6.93
N GLY A 55 -6.62 10.11 7.56
CA GLY A 55 -7.55 9.50 8.51
C GLY A 55 -7.69 10.23 9.86
N ILE A 56 -7.60 11.55 9.87
CA ILE A 56 -7.66 12.42 11.06
C ILE A 56 -8.99 12.23 11.83
N ALA A 57 -10.08 11.87 11.14
CA ALA A 57 -11.40 11.67 11.73
C ALA A 57 -11.60 10.29 12.38
N ARG A 58 -10.63 9.38 12.31
CA ARG A 58 -10.76 7.98 12.78
C ARG A 58 -10.03 7.68 14.10
N ALA A 59 -9.78 8.69 14.92
CA ALA A 59 -9.33 8.49 16.30
C ALA A 59 -10.44 7.94 17.22
N ALA A 60 -11.61 7.61 16.70
CA ALA A 60 -12.75 7.15 17.48
C ALA A 60 -13.04 5.67 17.23
N THR A 61 -12.70 4.88 18.22
CA THR A 61 -13.31 3.60 18.63
C THR A 61 -13.48 2.48 17.60
N ALA A 62 -12.94 1.31 17.96
CA ALA A 62 -13.17 -0.01 17.34
C ALA A 62 -14.64 -0.40 17.19
N SER A 63 -15.58 0.35 17.72
CA SER A 63 -17.03 0.09 17.66
C SER A 63 -17.72 0.64 16.42
N THR A 64 -17.03 1.40 15.54
CA THR A 64 -17.61 1.96 14.32
C THR A 64 -17.22 1.18 13.04
N MET A 65 -16.70 -0.03 13.15
CA MET A 65 -16.38 -0.88 11.99
C MET A 65 -17.61 -1.31 11.17
N THR A 66 -18.81 -0.97 11.57
CA THR A 66 -20.02 -1.60 11.04
C THR A 66 -20.92 -0.73 10.14
N THR A 67 -20.62 0.56 9.85
CA THR A 67 -21.71 1.39 9.34
C THR A 67 -21.45 2.34 8.18
N THR A 68 -20.33 2.28 7.44
CA THR A 68 -20.25 3.08 6.20
C THR A 68 -19.64 2.29 5.04
N ALA A 69 -20.20 2.48 3.83
CA ALA A 69 -19.69 1.90 2.58
C ALA A 69 -18.20 2.18 2.35
N ASN A 70 -17.67 3.28 2.89
CA ASN A 70 -16.25 3.62 2.86
C ASN A 70 -15.40 2.70 3.76
N ALA A 71 -15.92 2.21 4.88
CA ALA A 71 -15.21 1.27 5.75
C ALA A 71 -15.08 -0.11 5.11
N ALA A 72 -16.09 -0.56 4.36
CA ALA A 72 -16.08 -1.84 3.67
C ALA A 72 -15.00 -1.90 2.57
N GLY A 73 -14.74 -0.79 1.87
CA GLY A 73 -13.67 -0.72 0.86
C GLY A 73 -12.27 -0.64 1.44
N SER A 74 -12.12 -0.05 2.62
CA SER A 74 -10.81 0.14 3.26
C SER A 74 -10.21 -1.15 3.81
N VAL A 75 -11.03 -2.14 4.20
CA VAL A 75 -10.55 -3.42 4.76
C VAL A 75 -9.59 -4.15 3.83
N HIS A 76 -9.73 -4.00 2.52
CA HIS A 76 -8.84 -4.60 1.52
C HIS A 76 -7.38 -4.15 1.63
N TYR A 77 -7.13 -3.03 2.33
CA TYR A 77 -5.81 -2.42 2.49
C TYR A 77 -5.34 -2.35 3.94
N PHE A 78 -6.11 -2.90 4.87
CA PHE A 78 -5.79 -2.88 6.30
C PHE A 78 -4.51 -3.64 6.60
N SER A 79 -3.67 -3.06 7.45
CA SER A 79 -2.58 -3.81 8.07
C SER A 79 -3.12 -4.88 9.02
N PRO A 80 -2.34 -5.92 9.33
CA PRO A 80 -2.73 -6.92 10.34
C PRO A 80 -3.09 -6.29 11.69
N GLU A 81 -2.35 -5.28 12.15
CA GLU A 81 -2.63 -4.55 13.38
C GLU A 81 -3.94 -3.76 13.32
N GLN A 82 -4.27 -3.15 12.17
CA GLN A 82 -5.59 -2.53 11.97
C GLN A 82 -6.72 -3.54 12.00
N ALA A 83 -6.53 -4.69 11.35
CA ALA A 83 -7.50 -5.78 11.32
C ALA A 83 -7.78 -6.35 12.71
N ARG A 84 -6.77 -6.35 13.60
CA ARG A 84 -6.92 -6.77 15.02
C ARG A 84 -7.52 -5.68 15.92
N GLY A 85 -7.68 -4.45 15.43
CA GLY A 85 -8.05 -3.30 16.27
C GLY A 85 -6.95 -2.86 17.23
N GLY A 86 -5.70 -3.18 16.91
CA GLY A 86 -4.52 -2.86 17.72
C GLY A 86 -3.94 -1.48 17.48
N TYR A 87 -2.77 -1.25 18.06
CA TYR A 87 -2.03 0.00 17.87
C TYR A 87 -1.59 0.18 16.42
N VAL A 88 -1.85 1.36 15.88
CA VAL A 88 -1.56 1.72 14.49
C VAL A 88 -0.54 2.85 14.47
N ASP A 89 0.57 2.62 13.77
CA ASP A 89 1.64 3.59 13.56
C ASP A 89 1.97 3.76 12.07
N GLU A 90 3.09 4.41 11.79
CA GLU A 90 3.59 4.65 10.44
C GLU A 90 3.80 3.37 9.62
N LYS A 91 4.11 2.26 10.26
CA LYS A 91 4.32 0.96 9.61
C LYS A 91 3.03 0.36 9.04
N SER A 92 1.87 0.80 9.53
CA SER A 92 0.57 0.45 8.92
C SER A 92 0.38 1.12 7.57
N ASP A 93 0.82 2.37 7.40
CA ASP A 93 0.82 3.05 6.10
C ASP A 93 1.75 2.37 5.10
N ILE A 94 2.90 1.88 5.56
CA ILE A 94 3.84 1.10 4.75
C ILE A 94 3.18 -0.18 4.22
N TYR A 95 2.47 -0.91 5.07
CA TYR A 95 1.74 -2.11 4.67
C TYR A 95 0.66 -1.77 3.62
N SER A 96 -0.17 -0.76 3.88
CA SER A 96 -1.24 -0.36 2.96
C SER A 96 -0.71 0.13 1.62
N LEU A 97 0.44 0.81 1.59
CA LEU A 97 1.15 1.16 0.36
C LEU A 97 1.62 -0.10 -0.37
N GLY A 98 2.12 -1.10 0.34
CA GLY A 98 2.50 -2.40 -0.24
C GLY A 98 1.34 -3.09 -0.93
N ILE A 99 0.17 -3.15 -0.30
CA ILE A 99 -1.06 -3.70 -0.88
C ILE A 99 -1.50 -2.87 -2.10
N THR A 100 -1.41 -1.56 -2.03
CA THR A 100 -1.73 -0.67 -3.16
C THR A 100 -0.79 -0.91 -4.33
N MET A 101 0.51 -1.07 -4.10
CA MET A 101 1.47 -1.43 -5.15
C MET A 101 1.19 -2.81 -5.75
N PHE A 102 0.80 -3.79 -4.92
CA PHE A 102 0.38 -5.10 -5.41
C PHE A 102 -0.79 -4.97 -6.39
N GLU A 103 -1.83 -4.22 -6.03
CA GLU A 103 -2.97 -4.00 -6.91
C GLU A 103 -2.57 -3.25 -8.20
N MET A 104 -1.68 -2.26 -8.10
CA MET A 104 -1.19 -1.55 -9.29
C MET A 104 -0.50 -2.47 -10.29
N ILE A 105 0.40 -3.34 -9.83
CA ILE A 105 1.22 -4.19 -10.72
C ILE A 105 0.48 -5.43 -11.20
N THR A 106 -0.49 -5.94 -10.45
CA THR A 106 -1.24 -7.17 -10.78
C THR A 106 -2.62 -6.89 -11.38
N GLY A 107 -3.23 -5.76 -11.07
CA GLY A 107 -4.61 -5.44 -11.40
C GLY A 107 -5.65 -6.09 -10.51
N VAL A 108 -5.24 -6.84 -9.49
CA VAL A 108 -6.13 -7.54 -8.56
C VAL A 108 -5.77 -7.26 -7.10
N LEU A 109 -6.76 -7.40 -6.22
CA LEU A 109 -6.52 -7.37 -4.78
C LEU A 109 -5.93 -8.71 -4.31
N PRO A 110 -4.94 -8.70 -3.39
CA PRO A 110 -4.33 -9.94 -2.92
C PRO A 110 -5.29 -10.81 -2.11
N PHE A 111 -6.20 -10.19 -1.36
CA PHE A 111 -7.16 -10.89 -0.52
C PHE A 111 -8.58 -10.46 -0.87
N GLN A 112 -9.42 -11.45 -1.17
CA GLN A 112 -10.82 -11.26 -1.51
C GLN A 112 -11.66 -12.27 -0.71
N GLY A 113 -12.79 -11.83 -0.22
CA GLY A 113 -13.67 -12.65 0.61
C GLY A 113 -15.11 -12.17 0.57
N ASN A 114 -16.00 -12.94 1.18
CA ASN A 114 -17.44 -12.69 1.15
C ASN A 114 -17.90 -11.53 2.05
N ASN A 115 -17.07 -11.14 3.00
CA ASN A 115 -17.37 -10.05 3.94
C ASN A 115 -16.07 -9.44 4.50
N SER A 116 -16.20 -8.30 5.16
CA SER A 116 -15.07 -7.56 5.73
C SER A 116 -14.28 -8.34 6.78
N VAL A 117 -14.95 -9.19 7.56
CA VAL A 117 -14.29 -10.00 8.60
C VAL A 117 -13.38 -11.04 7.98
N SER A 118 -13.83 -11.74 6.93
CA SER A 118 -13.00 -12.73 6.24
C SER A 118 -11.77 -12.10 5.60
N ILE A 119 -11.91 -10.93 4.99
CA ILE A 119 -10.78 -10.18 4.40
C ILE A 119 -9.80 -9.73 5.48
N ALA A 120 -10.29 -9.19 6.59
CA ALA A 120 -9.45 -8.80 7.72
C ALA A 120 -8.63 -9.99 8.26
N LEU A 121 -9.24 -11.17 8.39
CA LEU A 121 -8.56 -12.39 8.80
C LEU A 121 -7.47 -12.82 7.81
N MET A 122 -7.68 -12.65 6.51
CA MET A 122 -6.66 -12.92 5.50
C MET A 122 -5.43 -12.00 5.65
N HIS A 123 -5.64 -10.72 5.94
CA HIS A 123 -4.52 -9.81 6.23
C HIS A 123 -3.71 -10.23 7.46
N ILE A 124 -4.35 -10.88 8.43
CA ILE A 124 -3.68 -11.38 9.64
C ILE A 124 -2.93 -12.68 9.36
N ASN A 125 -3.52 -13.61 8.63
CA ASN A 125 -3.08 -15.01 8.58
C ASN A 125 -2.51 -15.47 7.24
N ASP A 126 -3.01 -14.93 6.12
CA ASP A 126 -2.70 -15.46 4.80
C ASP A 126 -1.45 -14.79 4.22
N GLU A 127 -0.63 -15.57 3.55
CA GLU A 127 0.52 -15.04 2.84
C GLU A 127 0.09 -14.26 1.59
N LEU A 128 0.91 -13.26 1.21
CA LEU A 128 0.73 -12.53 -0.02
C LEU A 128 0.85 -13.48 -1.22
N PRO A 129 -0.11 -13.49 -2.15
CA PRO A 129 0.00 -14.29 -3.38
C PRO A 129 1.25 -13.91 -4.17
N ASP A 130 1.74 -14.85 -4.98
CA ASP A 130 2.88 -14.60 -5.85
C ASP A 130 2.53 -13.58 -6.94
N ILE A 131 3.20 -12.42 -6.90
CA ILE A 131 3.01 -11.32 -7.84
C ILE A 131 3.26 -11.78 -9.28
N ARG A 132 4.27 -12.62 -9.48
CA ARG A 132 4.69 -13.05 -10.82
C ARG A 132 3.72 -14.03 -11.48
N GLN A 133 2.83 -14.64 -10.74
CA GLN A 133 1.71 -15.40 -11.31
C GLN A 133 0.71 -14.50 -12.06
N TYR A 134 0.55 -13.26 -11.59
CA TYR A 134 -0.34 -12.26 -12.22
C TYR A 134 0.39 -11.40 -13.23
N ASN A 135 1.64 -11.06 -12.97
CA ASN A 135 2.47 -10.25 -13.86
C ASN A 135 3.92 -10.78 -13.89
N PRO A 136 4.25 -11.68 -14.85
CA PRO A 136 5.60 -12.22 -14.98
C PRO A 136 6.68 -11.17 -15.24
N ASN A 137 6.29 -9.98 -15.75
CA ASN A 137 7.19 -8.89 -16.08
C ASN A 137 7.49 -7.96 -14.89
N CYS A 138 6.89 -8.23 -13.71
CA CYS A 138 7.26 -7.52 -12.50
C CYS A 138 8.75 -7.70 -12.21
N THR A 139 9.47 -6.59 -12.00
CA THR A 139 10.90 -6.66 -11.67
C THR A 139 11.11 -7.28 -10.28
N ARG A 140 12.23 -7.97 -10.11
CA ARG A 140 12.56 -8.58 -8.81
C ARG A 140 12.72 -7.55 -7.70
N SER A 141 13.26 -6.37 -8.03
CA SER A 141 13.39 -5.27 -7.08
C SER A 141 12.03 -4.79 -6.57
N LEU A 142 11.06 -4.57 -7.47
CA LEU A 142 9.71 -4.16 -7.08
C LEU A 142 8.99 -5.27 -6.29
N GLU A 143 9.09 -6.51 -6.73
CA GLU A 143 8.54 -7.66 -5.99
C GLU A 143 9.07 -7.72 -4.56
N GLY A 144 10.40 -7.57 -4.39
CA GLY A 144 11.04 -7.57 -3.07
C GLY A 144 10.56 -6.42 -2.18
N ILE A 145 10.37 -5.23 -2.74
CA ILE A 145 9.83 -4.07 -2.02
C ILE A 145 8.41 -4.33 -1.54
N ILE A 146 7.54 -4.83 -2.40
CA ILE A 146 6.15 -5.14 -2.05
C ILE A 146 6.10 -6.21 -0.95
N ARG A 147 6.88 -7.28 -1.07
CA ARG A 147 6.93 -8.34 -0.07
C ARG A 147 7.39 -7.83 1.29
N LYS A 148 8.44 -7.03 1.34
CA LYS A 148 8.94 -6.45 2.58
C LYS A 148 7.94 -5.49 3.22
N ALA A 149 7.31 -4.63 2.42
CA ALA A 149 6.29 -3.69 2.90
C ALA A 149 5.07 -4.41 3.51
N THR A 150 4.73 -5.58 3.00
CA THR A 150 3.54 -6.36 3.40
C THR A 150 3.82 -7.49 4.38
N MET A 151 4.97 -7.49 5.05
CA MET A 151 5.25 -8.45 6.11
C MET A 151 4.20 -8.34 7.22
N LYS A 152 3.76 -9.48 7.75
CA LYS A 152 2.70 -9.52 8.76
C LYS A 152 3.12 -8.84 10.06
N LYS A 153 4.35 -9.07 10.49
CA LYS A 153 4.93 -8.40 11.65
C LYS A 153 5.47 -7.03 11.24
N ALA A 154 5.02 -5.99 11.92
CA ALA A 154 5.45 -4.62 11.65
C ALA A 154 6.98 -4.45 11.73
N ASP A 155 7.63 -5.16 12.65
CA ASP A 155 9.09 -5.10 12.85
C ASP A 155 9.89 -5.71 11.69
N GLU A 156 9.28 -6.54 10.86
CA GLU A 156 9.90 -7.15 9.69
C GLU A 156 9.74 -6.29 8.43
N ARG A 157 8.89 -5.26 8.49
CA ARG A 157 8.73 -4.27 7.41
C ARG A 157 9.87 -3.26 7.41
N TYR A 158 9.81 -2.30 6.48
CA TYR A 158 10.69 -1.14 6.53
C TYR A 158 10.52 -0.40 7.88
N ALA A 159 11.62 -0.01 8.48
CA ALA A 159 11.61 0.74 9.75
C ALA A 159 10.98 2.13 9.61
N SER A 160 11.07 2.72 8.41
CA SER A 160 10.47 4.00 8.07
C SER A 160 10.06 4.04 6.59
N ILE A 161 9.16 4.97 6.26
CA ILE A 161 8.77 5.21 4.86
C ILE A 161 9.96 5.71 4.03
N ASP A 162 10.91 6.42 4.64
CA ASP A 162 12.10 6.91 3.95
C ASP A 162 12.99 5.77 3.45
N LEU A 163 13.08 4.67 4.19
CA LEU A 163 13.82 3.47 3.75
C LEU A 163 13.12 2.76 2.59
N LEU A 164 11.80 2.68 2.61
CA LEU A 164 11.02 2.17 1.47
C LEU A 164 11.20 3.07 0.24
N LEU A 165 11.12 4.39 0.42
CA LEU A 165 11.35 5.37 -0.64
C LEU A 165 12.73 5.22 -1.27
N ALA A 166 13.78 5.03 -0.46
CA ALA A 166 15.14 4.82 -0.95
C ALA A 166 15.25 3.56 -1.84
N ASP A 167 14.61 2.47 -1.46
CA ASP A 167 14.56 1.25 -2.27
C ASP A 167 13.79 1.43 -3.57
N LEU A 168 12.68 2.18 -3.56
CA LEU A 168 11.93 2.52 -4.78
C LEU A 168 12.79 3.36 -5.74
N ILE A 169 13.53 4.34 -5.25
CA ILE A 169 14.42 5.17 -6.05
C ILE A 169 15.53 4.31 -6.66
N ARG A 170 16.10 3.38 -5.91
CA ARG A 170 17.09 2.42 -6.40
C ARG A 170 16.51 1.52 -7.48
N ALA A 171 15.33 0.96 -7.29
CA ALA A 171 14.66 0.13 -8.28
C ALA A 171 14.37 0.90 -9.58
N ARG A 172 14.02 2.19 -9.50
CA ARG A 172 13.87 3.05 -10.67
C ARG A 172 15.17 3.26 -11.41
N ALA A 173 16.27 3.45 -10.70
CA ALA A 173 17.59 3.62 -11.29
C ALA A 173 18.04 2.35 -12.01
N GLU A 174 17.78 1.17 -11.48
CA GLU A 174 18.05 -0.11 -12.13
C GLU A 174 17.31 -0.24 -13.47
N LEU A 175 16.03 0.14 -13.53
CA LEU A 175 15.25 0.17 -14.77
C LEU A 175 15.82 1.13 -15.82
N ASN A 176 16.36 2.26 -15.39
CA ASN A 176 16.99 3.24 -16.27
C ASN A 176 18.36 2.75 -16.78
N GLY A 177 19.10 1.99 -15.98
CA GLY A 177 20.38 1.40 -16.35
C GLY A 177 20.26 0.22 -17.31
N SER A 178 19.17 -0.52 -17.26
CA SER A 178 18.89 -1.68 -18.13
C SER A 178 18.40 -1.29 -19.53
N ALA A 179 18.13 0.00 -19.76
CA ALA A 179 17.65 0.54 -21.04
C ALA A 179 18.79 1.04 -21.97
N LYS A 180 20.07 0.70 -21.67
CA LYS A 180 21.24 1.03 -22.50
C LYS A 180 21.73 -0.17 -23.29
#